data_b0a1e6027654de6a5233b9cc969804df
#
_entry.id   b0a1e6027654de6a5233b9cc969804df
#
_cell.length_a   1.000
_cell.length_b   1.000
_cell.length_c   1.000
_cell.angle_alpha   90.00
_cell.angle_beta   90.00
_cell.angle_gamma   90.00
#
_symmetry.space_group_name_H-M   'P 1'
#
loop_
_entity.id
_entity.type
_entity.pdbx_description
1 polymer ?
#
loop_
_entity_poly.entity_id
_entity_poly.type
_entity_poly.pdbx_seq_one_letter_code
_entity_poly.pdbx_strand_id
1 'polypeptide(L)'
;MTKIEKVLFTGKTHTSVSHRDGAGRGDHGRLDIKLSSPGSAGTHSEQLFAAVAPHPTAEQLFAGAWSACFTAAVGLVANQRKVVLPAELAIEIEVDLGQTAGAYFLQARINVSAPGVEREVAEALANEAHEICPYSKATRGNIDVSLSVTV
;
A
#
# COMPACT_ATOMS: atom_id res chain seq x y z
N MET A 1 3.84 20.90 2.44
CA MET A 1 5.30 21.17 2.61
C MET A 1 5.91 19.96 3.27
N THR A 2 6.85 19.32 2.62
CA THR A 2 7.57 18.16 3.17
C THR A 2 8.31 18.57 4.43
N LYS A 3 8.00 17.88 5.53
CA LYS A 3 8.67 18.11 6.83
C LYS A 3 10.12 17.57 6.85
N ILE A 4 10.47 16.75 5.85
CA ILE A 4 11.73 16.01 5.79
C ILE A 4 12.75 16.76 4.94
N GLU A 5 13.90 17.09 5.53
CA GLU A 5 15.08 17.65 4.83
C GLU A 5 16.02 16.54 4.33
N LYS A 6 16.11 15.44 5.07
CA LYS A 6 16.98 14.32 4.71
C LYS A 6 16.26 12.98 4.95
N VAL A 7 16.07 12.20 3.90
CA VAL A 7 15.60 10.81 4.00
C VAL A 7 16.76 9.95 4.48
N LEU A 8 16.53 9.16 5.54
CA LEU A 8 17.51 8.24 6.11
C LEU A 8 17.29 6.81 5.61
N PHE A 9 16.03 6.42 5.44
CA PHE A 9 15.65 5.09 5.00
C PHE A 9 14.26 5.14 4.32
N THR A 10 14.03 4.24 3.35
CA THR A 10 12.74 4.02 2.71
C THR A 10 12.33 2.56 2.88
N GLY A 11 11.22 2.32 3.57
CA GLY A 11 10.54 1.02 3.59
C GLY A 11 9.55 0.93 2.43
N LYS A 12 9.64 -0.12 1.63
CA LYS A 12 8.76 -0.35 0.48
C LYS A 12 8.01 -1.67 0.62
N THR A 13 6.73 -1.66 0.28
CA THR A 13 5.90 -2.86 0.19
C THR A 13 5.17 -2.89 -1.14
N HIS A 14 4.89 -4.10 -1.60
CA HIS A 14 4.06 -4.35 -2.77
C HIS A 14 2.95 -5.32 -2.36
N THR A 15 1.71 -4.92 -2.52
CA THR A 15 0.54 -5.74 -2.24
C THR A 15 -0.21 -6.00 -3.54
N SER A 16 -0.35 -7.26 -3.90
CA SER A 16 -1.14 -7.67 -5.05
C SER A 16 -2.39 -8.43 -4.61
N VAL A 17 -3.46 -8.24 -5.33
CA VAL A 17 -4.68 -9.03 -5.19
C VAL A 17 -4.58 -10.18 -6.19
N SER A 18 -4.07 -11.33 -5.76
CA SER A 18 -4.03 -12.49 -6.62
C SER A 18 -4.96 -13.59 -6.13
N HIS A 19 -5.72 -14.17 -7.06
CA HIS A 19 -6.53 -15.36 -6.86
C HIS A 19 -5.70 -16.64 -7.08
N ARG A 20 -4.41 -16.63 -6.80
CA ARG A 20 -3.57 -17.79 -6.99
C ARG A 20 -3.49 -18.64 -5.74
N ASP A 21 -4.10 -19.81 -5.83
CA ASP A 21 -3.80 -20.91 -4.94
C ASP A 21 -2.32 -21.25 -4.99
N GLY A 22 -1.67 -21.10 -3.86
CA GLY A 22 -0.49 -21.83 -3.52
C GLY A 22 0.81 -21.45 -4.21
N ALA A 23 1.81 -21.51 -3.42
CA ALA A 23 3.22 -21.39 -3.64
C ALA A 23 3.77 -19.97 -3.49
N GLY A 24 3.82 -19.55 -2.25
CA GLY A 24 4.85 -18.62 -1.82
C GLY A 24 6.20 -19.15 -2.24
N ARG A 25 6.82 -18.54 -3.22
CA ARG A 25 8.25 -18.79 -3.50
C ARG A 25 9.02 -17.74 -2.75
N GLY A 26 9.20 -18.04 -1.46
CA GLY A 26 10.24 -17.39 -0.71
C GLY A 26 11.57 -17.81 -1.29
N ASP A 27 12.30 -16.90 -1.80
CA ASP A 27 13.73 -16.91 -1.64
C ASP A 27 14.22 -15.48 -1.79
N HIS A 28 15.27 -15.13 -1.09
CA HIS A 28 15.92 -13.82 -1.11
C HIS A 28 15.38 -12.75 -0.15
N GLY A 29 15.18 -13.11 1.12
CA GLY A 29 14.91 -12.13 2.16
C GLY A 29 13.58 -11.38 1.99
N ARG A 30 12.57 -12.05 1.44
CA ARG A 30 11.19 -11.56 1.35
C ARG A 30 10.38 -12.15 2.49
N LEU A 31 9.66 -11.31 3.19
CA LEU A 31 8.62 -11.73 4.11
C LEU A 31 7.29 -11.75 3.35
N ASP A 32 6.74 -12.94 3.18
CA ASP A 32 5.46 -13.16 2.52
C ASP A 32 4.38 -13.29 3.59
N ILE A 33 3.47 -12.32 3.67
CA ILE A 33 2.38 -12.33 4.64
C ILE A 33 1.06 -12.49 3.89
N LYS A 34 0.36 -13.58 4.17
CA LYS A 34 -1.01 -13.78 3.71
C LYS A 34 -1.97 -13.08 4.66
N LEU A 35 -2.75 -12.16 4.13
CA LEU A 35 -3.72 -11.41 4.89
C LEU A 35 -5.14 -11.93 4.60
N SER A 36 -5.93 -12.07 5.65
CA SER A 36 -7.37 -12.32 5.55
C SER A 36 -8.10 -11.00 5.75
N SER A 37 -8.96 -10.63 4.82
CA SER A 37 -9.85 -9.48 5.00
C SER A 37 -11.08 -9.91 5.81
N PRO A 38 -11.44 -9.19 6.88
CA PRO A 38 -12.66 -9.47 7.62
C PRO A 38 -13.88 -9.40 6.69
N GLY A 39 -14.68 -10.46 6.65
CA GLY A 39 -15.94 -10.51 5.90
C GLY A 39 -15.85 -10.96 4.44
N SER A 40 -14.67 -11.23 3.89
CA SER A 40 -14.53 -11.81 2.56
C SER A 40 -14.09 -13.28 2.64
N ALA A 41 -15.03 -14.18 2.44
CA ALA A 41 -14.69 -15.59 2.24
C ALA A 41 -13.97 -15.72 0.88
N GLY A 42 -12.67 -16.00 0.90
CA GLY A 42 -11.91 -16.43 -0.28
C GLY A 42 -11.02 -15.39 -0.97
N THR A 43 -10.95 -14.16 -0.52
CA THR A 43 -9.94 -13.18 -1.02
C THR A 43 -8.77 -13.09 -0.07
N HIS A 44 -7.60 -13.51 -0.53
CA HIS A 44 -6.35 -13.34 0.17
C HIS A 44 -5.53 -12.27 -0.55
N SER A 45 -5.03 -11.29 0.18
CA SER A 45 -3.99 -10.39 -0.32
C SER A 45 -2.63 -10.88 0.16
N GLU A 46 -1.67 -10.96 -0.75
CA GLU A 46 -0.28 -11.30 -0.44
C GLU A 46 0.53 -10.03 -0.32
N GLN A 47 1.24 -9.88 0.79
CA GLN A 47 2.19 -8.78 0.97
C GLN A 47 3.61 -9.31 0.82
N LEU A 48 4.34 -8.73 -0.11
CA LEU A 48 5.75 -8.98 -0.31
C LEU A 48 6.55 -7.83 0.29
N PHE A 49 7.32 -8.12 1.32
CA PHE A 49 8.28 -7.17 1.85
C PHE A 49 9.62 -7.40 1.14
N ALA A 50 10.07 -6.41 0.38
CA ALA A 50 11.42 -6.43 -0.18
C ALA A 50 12.41 -6.24 0.98
N ALA A 51 12.84 -7.33 1.59
CA ALA A 51 13.78 -7.29 2.69
C ALA A 51 15.20 -7.07 2.14
N VAL A 52 15.81 -6.00 2.58
CA VAL A 52 17.24 -5.74 2.41
C VAL A 52 18.02 -6.37 3.57
N ALA A 53 17.32 -6.78 4.62
CA ALA A 53 17.84 -7.38 5.84
C ALA A 53 17.02 -8.64 6.19
N PRO A 54 17.52 -9.53 7.07
CA PRO A 54 16.81 -10.76 7.46
C PRO A 54 15.49 -10.52 8.19
N HIS A 55 15.20 -9.28 8.57
CA HIS A 55 13.96 -8.87 9.22
C HIS A 55 13.41 -7.58 8.64
N PRO A 56 12.07 -7.41 8.58
CA PRO A 56 11.47 -6.17 8.10
C PRO A 56 11.77 -5.00 9.04
N THR A 57 11.87 -3.80 8.46
CA THR A 57 12.02 -2.57 9.24
C THR A 57 10.66 -2.07 9.75
N ALA A 58 10.68 -1.11 10.69
CA ALA A 58 9.47 -0.47 11.20
C ALA A 58 8.68 0.20 10.07
N GLU A 59 9.37 0.86 9.11
CA GLU A 59 8.77 1.51 7.96
C GLU A 59 8.12 0.50 7.01
N GLN A 60 8.73 -0.66 6.81
CA GLN A 60 8.15 -1.75 6.01
C GLN A 60 6.91 -2.34 6.68
N LEU A 61 6.93 -2.57 8.00
CA LEU A 61 5.76 -3.03 8.75
C LEU A 61 4.62 -2.01 8.69
N PHE A 62 4.93 -0.73 8.86
CA PHE A 62 3.96 0.35 8.76
C PHE A 62 3.37 0.44 7.34
N ALA A 63 4.21 0.46 6.32
CA ALA A 63 3.79 0.45 4.92
C ALA A 63 2.94 -0.78 4.59
N GLY A 64 3.29 -1.95 5.10
CA GLY A 64 2.56 -3.20 4.90
C GLY A 64 1.16 -3.17 5.51
N ALA A 65 1.04 -2.73 6.76
CA ALA A 65 -0.24 -2.59 7.43
C ALA A 65 -1.15 -1.57 6.70
N TRP A 66 -0.57 -0.45 6.29
CA TRP A 66 -1.31 0.56 5.53
C TRP A 66 -1.74 0.05 4.16
N SER A 67 -0.85 -0.63 3.43
CA SER A 67 -1.15 -1.20 2.12
C SER A 67 -2.30 -2.20 2.18
N ALA A 68 -2.32 -3.09 3.18
CA ALA A 68 -3.42 -4.02 3.41
C ALA A 68 -4.77 -3.29 3.61
N CYS A 69 -4.77 -2.28 4.47
CA CYS A 69 -5.95 -1.47 4.75
C CYS A 69 -6.43 -0.68 3.52
N PHE A 70 -5.48 -0.11 2.77
CA PHE A 70 -5.77 0.65 1.56
C PHE A 70 -6.32 -0.24 0.44
N THR A 71 -5.76 -1.43 0.25
CA THR A 71 -6.25 -2.43 -0.72
C THR A 71 -7.71 -2.82 -0.43
N ALA A 72 -8.04 -3.04 0.85
CA ALA A 72 -9.42 -3.31 1.26
C ALA A 72 -10.35 -2.13 0.95
N ALA A 73 -9.89 -0.89 1.16
CA ALA A 73 -10.64 0.33 0.83
C ALA A 73 -10.88 0.46 -0.68
N VAL A 74 -9.87 0.20 -1.52
CA VAL A 74 -10.01 0.16 -2.99
C VAL A 74 -11.06 -0.85 -3.41
N GLY A 75 -11.03 -2.07 -2.84
CA GLY A 75 -12.02 -3.11 -3.13
C GLY A 75 -13.44 -2.70 -2.74
N LEU A 76 -13.60 -2.03 -1.58
CA LEU A 76 -14.90 -1.53 -1.13
C LEU A 76 -15.46 -0.47 -2.07
N VAL A 77 -14.64 0.53 -2.46
CA VAL A 77 -15.05 1.59 -3.39
C VAL A 77 -15.38 1.03 -4.76
N ALA A 78 -14.56 0.11 -5.28
CA ALA A 78 -14.81 -0.54 -6.56
C ALA A 78 -16.14 -1.29 -6.57
N ASN A 79 -16.45 -2.01 -5.50
CA ASN A 79 -17.74 -2.69 -5.35
C ASN A 79 -18.91 -1.69 -5.36
N GLN A 80 -18.83 -0.61 -4.59
CA GLN A 80 -19.85 0.44 -4.54
C GLN A 80 -20.09 1.10 -5.91
N ARG A 81 -19.02 1.32 -6.68
CA ARG A 81 -19.05 1.90 -8.02
C ARG A 81 -19.35 0.87 -9.13
N LYS A 82 -19.43 -0.42 -8.79
CA LYS A 82 -19.59 -1.53 -9.74
C LYS A 82 -18.46 -1.58 -10.77
N VAL A 83 -17.25 -1.23 -10.37
CA VAL A 83 -16.04 -1.34 -11.17
C VAL A 83 -15.39 -2.69 -10.92
N VAL A 84 -15.10 -3.41 -12.00
CA VAL A 84 -14.34 -4.66 -11.93
C VAL A 84 -12.86 -4.33 -11.85
N LEU A 85 -12.24 -4.77 -10.75
CA LEU A 85 -10.80 -4.59 -10.58
C LEU A 85 -10.02 -5.62 -11.38
N PRO A 86 -8.89 -5.24 -12.00
CA PRO A 86 -8.04 -6.19 -12.71
C PRO A 86 -7.38 -7.18 -11.74
N ALA A 87 -7.07 -8.37 -12.23
CA ALA A 87 -6.36 -9.39 -11.46
C ALA A 87 -4.94 -8.96 -11.08
N GLU A 88 -4.37 -8.06 -11.86
CA GLU A 88 -3.04 -7.48 -11.69
C GLU A 88 -3.05 -6.20 -10.84
N LEU A 89 -4.19 -5.87 -10.20
CA LEU A 89 -4.23 -4.74 -9.27
C LEU A 89 -3.12 -4.88 -8.22
N ALA A 90 -2.32 -3.85 -8.10
CA ALA A 90 -1.27 -3.79 -7.09
C ALA A 90 -1.24 -2.44 -6.38
N ILE A 91 -0.95 -2.47 -5.10
CA ILE A 91 -0.75 -1.29 -4.26
C ILE A 91 0.68 -1.30 -3.75
N GLU A 92 1.42 -0.26 -4.07
CA GLU A 92 2.76 -0.04 -3.53
C GLU A 92 2.71 1.12 -2.56
N ILE A 93 3.24 0.91 -1.36
CA ILE A 93 3.43 1.98 -0.37
C ILE A 93 4.89 2.03 0.01
N GLU A 94 5.47 3.20 -0.14
CA GLU A 94 6.80 3.54 0.34
C GLU A 94 6.66 4.50 1.52
N VAL A 95 7.38 4.21 2.60
CA VAL A 95 7.45 5.06 3.79
C VAL A 95 8.90 5.43 4.02
N ASP A 96 9.17 6.72 4.01
CA ASP A 96 10.49 7.24 4.34
C ASP A 96 10.54 7.63 5.82
N LEU A 97 11.60 7.21 6.50
CA LEU A 97 12.07 7.82 7.73
C LEU A 97 13.04 8.93 7.35
N GLY A 98 12.76 10.13 7.76
CA GLY A 98 13.61 11.28 7.49
C GLY A 98 13.86 12.13 8.72
N GLN A 99 14.70 13.12 8.58
CA GLN A 99 15.13 14.00 9.65
C GLN A 99 15.11 15.46 9.20
N THR A 100 14.69 16.32 10.10
CA THR A 100 14.74 17.77 9.96
C THR A 100 15.09 18.39 11.30
N ALA A 101 16.13 19.21 11.35
CA ALA A 101 16.59 19.87 12.59
C ALA A 101 16.75 18.93 13.79
N GLY A 102 17.17 17.68 13.56
CA GLY A 102 17.38 16.67 14.60
C GLY A 102 16.13 15.88 14.99
N ALA A 103 14.93 16.27 14.56
CA ALA A 103 13.68 15.54 14.78
C ALA A 103 13.39 14.55 13.64
N TYR A 104 12.78 13.41 13.97
CA TYR A 104 12.42 12.38 13.01
C TYR A 104 10.98 12.53 12.54
N PHE A 105 10.77 12.32 11.24
CA PHE A 105 9.47 12.40 10.57
C PHE A 105 9.29 11.26 9.58
N LEU A 106 8.01 10.97 9.27
CA LEU A 106 7.65 10.07 8.19
C LEU A 106 7.03 10.86 7.04
N GLN A 107 7.26 10.37 5.81
CA GLN A 107 6.47 10.72 4.62
C GLN A 107 6.18 9.46 3.84
N ALA A 108 5.15 9.48 2.99
CA ALA A 108 4.74 8.29 2.26
C ALA A 108 4.37 8.58 0.81
N ARG A 109 4.53 7.57 -0.02
CA ARG A 109 4.05 7.53 -1.40
C ARG A 109 3.19 6.30 -1.58
N ILE A 110 2.00 6.49 -2.12
CA ILE A 110 1.07 5.41 -2.47
C ILE A 110 0.97 5.38 -3.99
N ASN A 111 1.23 4.25 -4.61
CA ASN A 111 0.99 4.02 -6.02
C ASN A 111 -0.04 2.89 -6.20
N VAL A 112 -1.10 3.18 -6.94
CA VAL A 112 -2.13 2.22 -7.32
C VAL A 112 -1.89 1.83 -8.77
N SER A 113 -1.51 0.58 -9.01
CA SER A 113 -1.40 0.02 -10.36
C SER A 113 -2.68 -0.73 -10.72
N ALA A 114 -3.43 -0.21 -11.69
CA ALA A 114 -4.71 -0.77 -12.13
C ALA A 114 -4.74 -0.93 -13.66
N PRO A 115 -3.95 -1.86 -14.23
CA PRO A 115 -3.82 -2.01 -15.68
C PRO A 115 -5.16 -2.33 -16.33
N GLY A 116 -5.45 -1.62 -17.43
CA GLY A 116 -6.69 -1.80 -18.19
C GLY A 116 -7.92 -1.10 -17.62
N VAL A 117 -7.79 -0.41 -16.48
CA VAL A 117 -8.84 0.47 -15.97
C VAL A 117 -8.65 1.87 -16.57
N GLU A 118 -9.75 2.50 -16.98
CA GLU A 118 -9.74 3.90 -17.43
C GLU A 118 -9.08 4.79 -16.36
N ARG A 119 -8.17 5.69 -16.78
CA ARG A 119 -7.39 6.53 -15.88
C ARG A 119 -8.25 7.32 -14.88
N GLU A 120 -9.28 8.00 -15.37
CA GLU A 120 -10.18 8.80 -14.51
C GLU A 120 -10.89 7.93 -13.47
N VAL A 121 -11.28 6.70 -13.86
CA VAL A 121 -11.92 5.75 -12.95
C VAL A 121 -10.92 5.26 -11.91
N ALA A 122 -9.71 4.91 -12.31
CA ALA A 122 -8.67 4.44 -11.39
C ALA A 122 -8.25 5.54 -10.40
N GLU A 123 -8.12 6.78 -10.86
CA GLU A 123 -7.83 7.95 -10.00
C GLU A 123 -8.98 8.22 -9.01
N ALA A 124 -10.23 8.12 -9.45
CA ALA A 124 -11.39 8.27 -8.57
C ALA A 124 -11.42 7.17 -7.49
N LEU A 125 -11.17 5.90 -7.87
CA LEU A 125 -11.09 4.79 -6.93
C LEU A 125 -9.99 5.00 -5.89
N ALA A 126 -8.80 5.42 -6.33
CA ALA A 126 -7.66 5.64 -5.45
C ALA A 126 -7.91 6.80 -4.46
N ASN A 127 -8.46 7.91 -4.96
CA ASN A 127 -8.79 9.07 -4.12
C ASN A 127 -9.88 8.74 -3.09
N GLU A 128 -10.96 8.09 -3.48
CA GLU A 128 -12.02 7.69 -2.54
C GLU A 128 -11.52 6.66 -1.53
N ALA A 129 -10.71 5.69 -1.97
CA ALA A 129 -10.08 4.75 -1.06
C ALA A 129 -9.19 5.48 -0.03
N HIS A 130 -8.44 6.50 -0.47
CA HIS A 130 -7.65 7.33 0.45
C HIS A 130 -8.50 8.08 1.46
N GLU A 131 -9.71 8.52 1.05
CA GLU A 131 -10.63 9.20 1.97
C GLU A 131 -11.25 8.26 3.01
N ILE A 132 -11.58 7.01 2.65
CA ILE A 132 -12.26 6.09 3.55
C ILE A 132 -11.31 5.21 4.36
N CYS A 133 -10.09 4.95 3.88
CA CYS A 133 -9.11 4.08 4.53
C CYS A 133 -8.77 4.58 5.95
N PRO A 134 -8.96 3.75 7.00
CA PRO A 134 -8.64 4.12 8.38
C PRO A 134 -7.19 4.57 8.59
N TYR A 135 -6.22 3.90 7.95
CA TYR A 135 -4.81 4.28 8.06
C TYR A 135 -4.51 5.61 7.37
N SER A 136 -5.12 5.86 6.20
CA SER A 136 -5.02 7.17 5.54
C SER A 136 -5.62 8.29 6.40
N LYS A 137 -6.73 8.03 7.10
CA LYS A 137 -7.32 8.98 8.05
C LYS A 137 -6.41 9.23 9.24
N ALA A 138 -5.78 8.19 9.78
CA ALA A 138 -4.89 8.31 10.94
C ALA A 138 -3.60 9.09 10.62
N THR A 139 -3.16 9.08 9.37
CA THR A 139 -1.94 9.77 8.90
C THR A 139 -2.20 11.19 8.40
N ARG A 140 -3.43 11.47 7.99
CA ARG A 140 -3.81 12.75 7.37
C ARG A 140 -3.52 13.94 8.28
N GLY A 141 -2.85 14.96 7.71
CA GLY A 141 -2.42 16.15 8.41
C GLY A 141 -1.16 15.99 9.27
N ASN A 142 -0.68 14.77 9.44
CA ASN A 142 0.55 14.46 10.18
C ASN A 142 1.69 13.95 9.29
N ILE A 143 1.40 13.07 8.35
CA ILE A 143 2.36 12.54 7.39
C ILE A 143 2.07 13.15 6.01
N ASP A 144 3.09 13.65 5.32
CA ASP A 144 2.96 14.05 3.93
C ASP A 144 2.79 12.80 3.06
N VAL A 145 1.67 12.74 2.33
CA VAL A 145 1.33 11.59 1.49
C VAL A 145 1.14 12.05 0.05
N SER A 146 1.84 11.44 -0.88
CA SER A 146 1.54 11.54 -2.31
C SER A 146 0.83 10.29 -2.80
N LEU A 147 -0.21 10.47 -3.62
CA LEU A 147 -0.97 9.40 -4.25
C LEU A 147 -0.79 9.48 -5.76
N SER A 148 -0.45 8.37 -6.38
CA SER A 148 -0.29 8.23 -7.82
C SER A 148 -1.01 7.00 -8.34
N VAL A 149 -1.38 7.02 -9.63
CA VAL A 149 -2.08 5.92 -10.30
C VAL A 149 -1.39 5.58 -11.61
N THR A 150 -1.19 4.29 -11.83
CA THR A 150 -0.67 3.71 -13.08
C THR A 150 -1.73 2.81 -13.69
N VAL A 151 -2.02 2.96 -14.98
CA VAL A 151 -3.02 2.20 -15.74
C VAL A 151 -2.42 1.54 -16.96
#